data_74a912422a2588d2ae15b97e36ea862d
#
_entry.id   74a912422a2588d2ae15b97e36ea862d
#
_cell.length_a   1.000
_cell.length_b   1.000
_cell.length_c   1.000
_cell.angle_alpha   90.00
_cell.angle_beta   90.00
_cell.angle_gamma   90.00
#
_symmetry.space_group_name_H-M   'P 1'
#
loop_
_entity.id
_entity.type
_entity.pdbx_description
1 polymer ?
#
loop_
_entity_poly.entity_id
_entity_poly.type
_entity_poly.pdbx_seq_one_letter_code
_entity_poly.pdbx_strand_id
1 'polypeptide(L)'
;MKKSLSLLFVMGIAILNLHGADSRPTVSSSTSVRVQYQIKGPSSNSWTTTNANLRGSVSETMMINTLSQRHPRHSVRILAVYVGKNIRTNVQYQFRRGKSSWTTGTATLTNAITESMAKNQLCQRYPQAEIRILSINYAK
;
A
#
# COMPACT_ATOMS: atom_id res chain seq x y z
N MET A 1 7.91 -18.58 3.84
CA MET A 1 7.70 -18.19 3.75
C MET A 1 7.65 -17.52 3.54
N LYS A 2 7.58 -17.46 3.34
CA LYS A 2 7.41 -16.80 3.12
C LYS A 2 6.95 -16.06 2.98
N LYS A 3 6.72 -15.76 2.61
CA LYS A 3 6.26 -15.07 2.41
C LYS A 3 5.67 -14.33 2.12
N SER A 4 5.50 -14.12 1.78
CA SER A 4 4.95 -13.38 1.50
C SER A 4 4.40 -12.92 1.05
N LEU A 5 4.15 -12.71 0.67
CA LEU A 5 3.53 -12.36 0.31
C LEU A 5 3.12 -11.78 -0.05
N SER A 6 3.11 -11.50 -0.37
CA SER A 6 2.70 -10.97 -0.69
C SER A 6 2.14 -10.65 -1.28
N LEU A 7 1.66 -10.55 -1.87
CA LEU A 7 1.10 -10.27 -2.35
C LEU A 7 0.50 -10.02 -2.73
N LEU A 8 0.12 -9.85 -3.35
CA LEU A 8 -0.37 -9.50 -3.76
C LEU A 8 -0.94 -9.20 -4.08
N PHE A 9 -1.38 -9.05 -4.83
CA PHE A 9 -1.94 -8.57 -5.08
C PHE A 9 -2.60 -8.51 -5.32
N VAL A 10 -3.06 -8.53 -5.82
CA VAL A 10 -3.69 -8.43 -5.94
C VAL A 10 -4.35 -8.45 -6.24
N MET A 11 -4.72 -8.47 -6.85
CA MET A 11 -5.28 -8.36 -7.03
C MET A 11 -5.92 -8.39 -7.16
N GLY A 12 -6.20 -8.68 -7.56
CA GLY A 12 -6.64 -8.53 -7.65
C GLY A 12 -6.86 -8.71 -7.76
N ILE A 13 -6.81 -8.90 -8.08
CA ILE A 13 -6.79 -8.90 -8.17
C ILE A 13 -6.84 -9.16 -7.84
N ALA A 14 -7.10 -9.63 -7.99
CA ALA A 14 -6.97 -9.76 -7.59
C ALA A 14 -6.64 -9.97 -7.14
N ILE A 15 -6.49 -10.37 -6.97
CA ILE A 15 -6.04 -10.38 -6.39
C ILE A 15 -5.53 -10.66 -5.89
N LEU A 16 -5.48 -11.06 -5.79
CA LEU A 16 -4.80 -11.20 -5.19
C LEU A 16 -4.30 -11.72 -4.58
N ASN A 17 -4.07 -12.54 -4.44
CA ASN A 17 -3.52 -12.91 -3.70
C ASN A 17 -3.01 -13.15 -3.10
N LEU A 18 -2.93 -13.79 -2.93
CA LEU A 18 -2.44 -14.11 -2.31
C LEU A 18 -1.95 -14.89 -1.84
N HIS A 19 -1.39 -15.79 -1.70
CA HIS A 19 -0.96 -16.55 -1.25
C HIS A 19 -0.73 -17.56 -1.55
N GLY A 20 -0.34 -18.17 -1.31
CA GLY A 20 0.07 -19.56 -1.28
C GLY A 20 0.54 -20.00 -2.59
N ALA A 21 0.54 -21.30 -2.79
CA ALA A 21 0.94 -21.70 -4.10
C ALA A 21 0.62 -20.52 -4.95
N ASP A 22 1.54 -20.01 -5.48
CA ASP A 22 1.49 -18.81 -6.19
C ASP A 22 0.41 -18.71 -7.23
N SER A 23 -0.81 -18.69 -6.79
CA SER A 23 -1.85 -18.25 -7.68
C SER A 23 -1.86 -16.73 -7.67
N ARG A 24 -0.82 -16.16 -8.18
CA ARG A 24 -0.88 -14.77 -8.49
C ARG A 24 -1.96 -14.54 -9.52
N PRO A 25 -2.87 -13.61 -9.28
CA PRO A 25 -3.80 -13.26 -10.33
C PRO A 25 -3.01 -12.76 -11.53
N THR A 26 -3.21 -13.40 -12.66
CA THR A 26 -2.62 -12.95 -13.92
C THR A 26 -3.38 -11.71 -14.36
N VAL A 27 -2.70 -10.59 -14.36
CA VAL A 27 -3.32 -9.34 -14.82
C VAL A 27 -2.90 -9.13 -16.27
N SER A 28 -3.89 -9.11 -17.13
CA SER A 28 -3.67 -8.80 -18.54
C SER A 28 -3.06 -7.40 -18.69
N SER A 29 -2.24 -7.23 -19.69
CA SER A 29 -1.65 -5.93 -19.99
C SER A 29 -2.70 -4.84 -20.27
N SER A 30 -3.92 -5.23 -20.60
CA SER A 30 -5.01 -4.30 -20.81
C SER A 30 -5.75 -3.95 -19.51
N THR A 31 -5.49 -4.67 -18.42
CA THR A 31 -6.15 -4.41 -17.14
C THR A 31 -5.66 -3.10 -16.56
N SER A 32 -6.60 -2.29 -16.12
CA SER A 32 -6.32 -1.02 -15.49
C SER A 32 -6.52 -1.15 -13.98
N VAL A 33 -5.56 -0.68 -13.22
CA VAL A 33 -5.61 -0.69 -11.75
C VAL A 33 -5.61 0.75 -11.28
N ARG A 34 -6.58 1.12 -10.45
CA ARG A 34 -6.60 2.45 -9.86
C ARG A 34 -5.78 2.46 -8.59
N VAL A 35 -4.86 3.38 -8.51
CA VAL A 35 -3.91 3.50 -7.40
C VAL A 35 -4.09 4.86 -6.73
N GLN A 36 -4.24 4.86 -5.42
CA GLN A 36 -4.15 6.08 -4.62
C GLN A 36 -2.73 6.18 -4.06
N TYR A 37 -2.09 7.30 -4.28
CA TYR A 37 -0.70 7.47 -3.88
C TYR A 37 -0.43 8.90 -3.45
N GLN A 38 0.72 9.09 -2.85
CA GLN A 38 1.20 10.43 -2.47
C GLN A 38 2.52 10.72 -3.12
N ILE A 39 2.72 11.99 -3.43
CA ILE A 39 3.98 12.50 -3.94
C ILE A 39 4.46 13.63 -3.04
N LYS A 40 5.77 13.75 -2.96
CA LYS A 40 6.42 14.85 -2.22
C LYS A 40 7.58 15.35 -3.05
N GLY A 41 7.57 16.64 -3.38
CA GLY A 41 8.62 17.27 -4.15
C GLY A 41 9.91 17.41 -3.35
N PRO A 42 11.04 17.66 -4.03
CA PRO A 42 12.35 17.72 -3.36
C PRO A 42 12.48 18.86 -2.35
N SER A 43 11.72 19.93 -2.56
CA SER A 43 11.75 21.09 -1.65
C SER A 43 10.54 21.15 -0.74
N SER A 44 9.69 20.14 -0.75
CA SER A 44 8.44 20.15 0.01
C SER A 44 8.56 19.24 1.23
N ASN A 45 7.98 19.67 2.33
CA ASN A 45 7.85 18.84 3.53
C ASN A 45 6.48 18.18 3.64
N SER A 46 5.59 18.42 2.67
CA SER A 46 4.25 17.88 2.72
C SER A 46 4.01 16.89 1.57
N TRP A 47 3.18 15.91 1.85
CA TRP A 47 2.74 14.90 0.87
C TRP A 47 1.42 15.33 0.26
N THR A 48 1.31 15.22 -1.05
CA THR A 48 0.06 15.48 -1.79
C THR A 48 -0.54 14.16 -2.24
N THR A 49 -1.81 13.93 -1.92
CA THR A 49 -2.52 12.71 -2.29
C THR A 49 -3.18 12.88 -3.65
N THR A 50 -3.03 11.87 -4.50
CA THR A 50 -3.62 11.86 -5.83
C THR A 50 -3.92 10.43 -6.26
N ASN A 51 -4.51 10.27 -7.44
CA ASN A 51 -4.90 8.97 -7.97
C ASN A 51 -4.42 8.83 -9.42
N ALA A 52 -4.18 7.59 -9.83
CA ALA A 52 -3.86 7.29 -11.22
C ALA A 52 -4.40 5.92 -11.59
N ASN A 53 -4.72 5.77 -12.87
CA ASN A 53 -4.98 4.46 -13.45
C ASN A 53 -3.69 3.99 -14.12
N LEU A 54 -3.24 2.81 -13.72
CA LEU A 54 -2.02 2.21 -14.26
C LEU A 54 -2.40 0.96 -15.03
N ARG A 55 -1.82 0.82 -16.20
CA ARG A 55 -2.11 -0.31 -17.08
C ARG A 55 -0.95 -1.29 -17.02
N GLY A 56 -1.26 -2.56 -16.80
CA GLY A 56 -0.24 -3.60 -16.79
C GLY A 56 0.66 -3.64 -15.57
N SER A 57 0.46 -2.77 -14.61
CA SER A 57 1.25 -2.77 -13.37
C SER A 57 0.64 -3.74 -12.37
N VAL A 58 1.37 -4.80 -12.03
CA VAL A 58 0.84 -5.89 -11.21
C VAL A 58 1.47 -6.00 -9.83
N SER A 59 2.55 -5.28 -9.58
CA SER A 59 3.20 -5.28 -8.28
C SER A 59 3.36 -3.87 -7.77
N GLU A 60 3.53 -3.73 -6.47
CA GLU A 60 3.75 -2.41 -5.86
C GLU A 60 5.01 -1.75 -6.43
N THR A 61 6.07 -2.53 -6.62
CA THR A 61 7.31 -2.00 -7.19
C THR A 61 7.09 -1.46 -8.60
N MET A 62 6.36 -2.19 -9.44
CA MET A 62 6.05 -1.73 -10.80
C MET A 62 5.22 -0.45 -10.78
N MET A 63 4.25 -0.36 -9.88
CA MET A 63 3.44 0.83 -9.73
C MET A 63 4.28 2.03 -9.30
N ILE A 64 5.17 1.84 -8.33
CA ILE A 64 6.06 2.91 -7.87
C ILE A 64 6.98 3.35 -9.02
N ASN A 65 7.55 2.42 -9.76
CA ASN A 65 8.42 2.76 -10.89
C ASN A 65 7.68 3.58 -11.95
N THR A 66 6.46 3.16 -12.29
CA THR A 66 5.65 3.87 -13.27
C THR A 66 5.31 5.28 -12.78
N LEU A 67 4.94 5.42 -11.52
CA LEU A 67 4.58 6.72 -10.95
C LEU A 67 5.81 7.62 -10.81
N SER A 68 6.96 7.05 -10.48
CA SER A 68 8.20 7.81 -10.38
C SER A 68 8.62 8.39 -11.72
N GLN A 69 8.34 7.69 -12.82
CA GLN A 69 8.58 8.21 -14.16
C GLN A 69 7.66 9.38 -14.49
N ARG A 70 6.43 9.36 -13.98
CA ARG A 70 5.48 10.46 -14.20
C ARG A 70 5.79 11.68 -13.34
N HIS A 71 6.45 11.45 -12.20
CA HIS A 71 6.78 12.51 -11.25
C HIS A 71 8.29 12.50 -10.97
N PRO A 72 9.11 12.92 -11.95
CA PRO A 72 10.56 12.93 -11.74
C PRO A 72 10.93 13.82 -10.54
N ARG A 73 11.93 13.39 -9.80
CA ARG A 73 12.43 14.08 -8.60
C ARG A 73 11.45 14.13 -7.44
N HIS A 74 10.34 13.42 -7.52
CA HIS A 74 9.41 13.33 -6.39
C HIS A 74 9.58 12.00 -5.68
N SER A 75 9.38 12.01 -4.37
CA SER A 75 9.19 10.77 -3.63
C SER A 75 7.76 10.30 -3.85
N VAL A 76 7.58 8.99 -4.04
CA VAL A 76 6.27 8.39 -4.29
C VAL A 76 6.02 7.32 -3.26
N ARG A 77 4.81 7.28 -2.71
CA ARG A 77 4.38 6.17 -1.85
C ARG A 77 2.92 5.83 -2.14
N ILE A 78 2.63 4.55 -2.16
CA ILE A 78 1.29 4.06 -2.48
C ILE A 78 0.50 3.91 -1.19
N LEU A 79 -0.75 4.35 -1.22
CA LEU A 79 -1.67 4.24 -0.09
C LEU A 79 -2.64 3.08 -0.27
N ALA A 80 -3.18 2.91 -1.47
CA ALA A 80 -4.23 1.93 -1.71
C ALA A 80 -4.27 1.54 -3.18
N VAL A 81 -4.71 0.30 -3.43
CA VAL A 81 -4.88 -0.23 -4.77
C VAL A 81 -6.31 -0.79 -4.90
N TYR A 82 -7.01 -0.38 -5.92
CA TYR A 82 -8.38 -0.78 -6.17
C TYR A 82 -8.42 -1.73 -7.36
N VAL A 83 -8.77 -2.98 -7.10
CA VAL A 83 -8.80 -4.05 -8.11
C VAL A 83 -10.22 -4.62 -8.24
N GLY A 84 -11.16 -3.76 -8.52
CA GLY A 84 -12.55 -4.15 -8.73
C GLY A 84 -13.42 -3.92 -7.51
N LYS A 85 -13.15 -4.59 -6.39
CA LYS A 85 -13.92 -4.41 -5.15
C LYS A 85 -12.99 -3.96 -4.03
N ASN A 86 -13.58 -3.38 -3.02
CA ASN A 86 -12.80 -2.95 -1.86
C ASN A 86 -12.32 -4.15 -1.05
N ILE A 87 -11.05 -4.12 -0.71
CA ILE A 87 -10.42 -5.11 0.16
C ILE A 87 -10.22 -4.46 1.52
N ARG A 88 -10.65 -5.13 2.58
CA ARG A 88 -10.47 -4.63 3.94
C ARG A 88 -9.42 -5.46 4.65
N THR A 89 -8.54 -4.78 5.36
CA THR A 89 -7.49 -5.43 6.14
C THR A 89 -7.55 -4.95 7.58
N ASN A 90 -7.41 -5.87 8.51
CA ASN A 90 -7.29 -5.57 9.92
C ASN A 90 -5.81 -5.55 10.25
N VAL A 91 -5.32 -4.41 10.72
CA VAL A 91 -3.91 -4.18 10.95
C VAL A 91 -3.68 -3.95 12.44
N GLN A 92 -2.75 -4.71 13.00
CA GLN A 92 -2.24 -4.46 14.34
C GLN A 92 -0.90 -3.74 14.19
N TYR A 93 -0.74 -2.64 14.88
CA TYR A 93 0.43 -1.79 14.72
C TYR A 93 0.83 -1.16 16.05
N GLN A 94 2.03 -0.62 16.07
CA GLN A 94 2.50 0.22 17.17
C GLN A 94 2.94 1.57 16.61
N PHE A 95 2.76 2.59 17.41
CA PHE A 95 3.22 3.93 17.05
C PHE A 95 3.82 4.63 18.27
N ARG A 96 4.72 5.57 18.00
CA ARG A 96 5.25 6.47 19.03
C ARG A 96 5.66 7.79 18.40
N ARG A 97 5.68 8.81 19.21
CA ARG A 97 6.19 10.12 18.81
C ARG A 97 7.45 10.42 19.60
N GLY A 98 8.51 10.79 18.89
CA GLY A 98 9.79 11.06 19.51
C GLY A 98 10.33 9.86 20.27
N LYS A 99 10.67 10.08 21.54
CA LYS A 99 11.25 9.03 22.39
C LYS A 99 10.23 8.41 23.36
N SER A 100 8.95 8.65 23.12
CA SER A 100 7.91 8.10 23.98
C SER A 100 7.79 6.59 23.84
N SER A 101 7.06 5.95 24.75
CA SER A 101 6.80 4.50 24.70
C SER A 101 5.96 4.15 23.48
N TRP A 102 6.13 2.93 23.00
CA TRP A 102 5.28 2.40 21.92
C TRP A 102 3.87 2.16 22.42
N THR A 103 2.90 2.61 21.66
CA THR A 103 1.49 2.37 21.92
C THR A 103 0.97 1.41 20.86
N THR A 104 0.27 0.34 21.29
CA THR A 104 -0.30 -0.64 20.37
C THR A 104 -1.72 -0.22 19.99
N GLY A 105 -2.03 -0.33 18.72
CA GLY A 105 -3.37 -0.04 18.20
C GLY A 105 -3.79 -1.03 17.15
N THR A 106 -5.06 -0.99 16.79
CA THR A 106 -5.62 -1.78 15.70
C THR A 106 -6.42 -0.85 14.80
N ALA A 107 -6.44 -1.16 13.51
CA ALA A 107 -7.22 -0.38 12.54
C ALA A 107 -7.69 -1.26 11.41
N THR A 108 -8.86 -0.94 10.87
CA THR A 108 -9.31 -1.54 9.62
C THR A 108 -9.01 -0.55 8.50
N LEU A 109 -8.22 -0.99 7.53
CA LEU A 109 -7.82 -0.18 6.40
C LEU A 109 -8.49 -0.71 5.13
N THR A 110 -8.71 0.18 4.18
CA THR A 110 -9.32 -0.19 2.90
C THR A 110 -8.26 -0.15 1.82
N ASN A 111 -8.15 -1.25 1.08
CA ASN A 111 -7.26 -1.40 -0.07
C ASN A 111 -5.78 -1.20 0.25
N ALA A 112 -5.41 -1.33 1.52
CA ALA A 112 -4.01 -1.40 1.94
C ALA A 112 -3.61 -2.87 1.89
N ILE A 113 -3.16 -3.31 0.73
CA ILE A 113 -2.93 -4.75 0.49
C ILE A 113 -1.49 -5.18 0.76
N THR A 114 -0.62 -4.26 1.12
CA THR A 114 0.75 -4.57 1.54
C THR A 114 1.05 -3.87 2.86
N GLU A 115 2.11 -4.33 3.51
CA GLU A 115 2.57 -3.74 4.76
C GLU A 115 2.95 -2.27 4.57
N SER A 116 3.62 -1.95 3.48
CA SER A 116 4.01 -0.56 3.23
C SER A 116 2.80 0.34 2.97
N MET A 117 1.77 -0.14 2.28
CA MET A 117 0.54 0.62 2.10
C MET A 117 -0.16 0.87 3.43
N ALA A 118 -0.24 -0.16 4.28
CA ALA A 118 -0.82 -0.02 5.61
C ALA A 118 -0.06 1.02 6.43
N LYS A 119 1.27 0.94 6.41
CA LYS A 119 2.10 1.90 7.12
C LYS A 119 1.89 3.31 6.59
N ASN A 120 1.82 3.47 5.28
CA ASN A 120 1.63 4.78 4.65
C ASN A 120 0.28 5.39 5.04
N GLN A 121 -0.79 4.59 5.09
CA GLN A 121 -2.10 5.07 5.53
C GLN A 121 -2.07 5.46 7.01
N LEU A 122 -1.39 4.68 7.85
CA LEU A 122 -1.28 4.99 9.27
C LEU A 122 -0.44 6.25 9.50
N CYS A 123 0.57 6.49 8.70
CA CYS A 123 1.34 7.73 8.79
C CYS A 123 0.50 8.98 8.52
N GLN A 124 -0.56 8.86 7.74
CA GLN A 124 -1.50 9.97 7.56
C GLN A 124 -2.31 10.24 8.83
N ARG A 125 -2.66 9.18 9.56
CA ARG A 125 -3.45 9.31 10.80
C ARG A 125 -2.59 9.83 11.96
N TYR A 126 -1.31 9.47 11.95
CA TYR A 126 -0.38 9.82 13.02
C TYR A 126 0.82 10.54 12.42
N PRO A 127 0.65 11.82 12.02
CA PRO A 127 1.77 12.59 11.46
C PRO A 127 2.91 12.69 12.48
N GLN A 128 4.13 12.58 11.98
CA GLN A 128 5.34 12.67 12.80
C GLN A 128 5.52 11.53 13.80
N ALA A 129 4.73 10.47 13.68
CA ALA A 129 4.90 9.28 14.50
C ALA A 129 5.70 8.23 13.75
N GLU A 130 6.47 7.44 14.49
CA GLU A 130 7.04 6.21 13.96
C GLU A 130 5.96 5.14 14.02
N ILE A 131 5.83 4.38 12.93
CA ILE A 131 4.83 3.32 12.82
C ILE A 131 5.55 2.01 12.53
N ARG A 132 5.17 0.96 13.22
CA ARG A 132 5.58 -0.40 12.84
C ARG A 132 4.37 -1.31 12.82
N ILE A 133 4.31 -2.13 11.78
CA ILE A 133 3.20 -3.06 11.58
C ILE A 133 3.53 -4.36 12.29
N LEU A 134 2.60 -4.87 13.09
CA LEU A 134 2.75 -6.14 13.78
C LEU A 134 2.09 -7.28 13.02
N SER A 135 0.91 -7.04 12.46
CA SER A 135 0.22 -8.05 11.67
C SER A 135 -0.79 -7.41 10.73
N ILE A 136 -1.04 -8.08 9.61
CA ILE A 136 -2.09 -7.69 8.66
C ILE A 136 -2.90 -8.94 8.35
N ASN A 137 -4.21 -8.84 8.52
CA ASN A 137 -5.13 -9.91 8.20
C ASN A 137 -6.24 -9.39 7.32
N TYR A 138 -6.58 -10.15 6.28
CA TYR A 138 -7.71 -9.77 5.43
C TYR A 138 -9.01 -9.98 6.19
N ALA A 139 -9.86 -8.96 6.18
CA ALA A 139 -11.20 -9.07 6.76
C ALA A 139 -12.10 -9.79 5.76
N LYS A 140 -12.88 -10.73 6.26
CA LYS A 140 -13.82 -11.48 5.44
C LYS A 140 -15.14 -10.74 5.29
#